data_c97f84d1dae38b98376b3fb2ddcc120e
#
_entry.id   c97f84d1dae38b98376b3fb2ddcc120e
#
_cell.length_a   1.000
_cell.length_b   1.000
_cell.length_c   1.000
_cell.angle_alpha   90.00
_cell.angle_beta   90.00
_cell.angle_gamma   90.00
#
_symmetry.space_group_name_H-M   'P 1'
#
loop_
_entity.id
_entity.type
_entity.pdbx_description
1 polymer ?
#
loop_
_entity_poly.entity_id
_entity_poly.type
_entity_poly.pdbx_seq_one_letter_code
_entity_poly.pdbx_strand_id
1 'polypeptide(L)'
;SEMRGFLEGMPAGMRESIAGYDEAQIVVVLALVYFLAPMYLILPLMVASVIAADSFAGEKERKTLEALLYTPTSDRDLLVAKMLSSMVPAVAIAWIGFLLYSVTANVAAWGTMGRVFFPNLMWVFLALWVAPAVAGLGLGITVLVSSRAETFQEAYQLGGVVVLPILLLVVGQATGVLYFSSWLVLALGLFFWIVDA
;
A
#
# COMPACT_ATOMS: atom_id res chain seq x y z
N SER A 1 29.24 22.00 1.20
CA SER A 1 29.24 20.63 1.67
C SER A 1 28.20 19.78 0.93
N GLU A 2 28.34 18.49 0.97
CA GLU A 2 27.54 17.51 0.22
C GLU A 2 26.03 17.63 0.49
N MET A 3 25.62 17.93 1.73
CA MET A 3 24.23 18.13 2.10
C MET A 3 23.55 19.28 1.33
N ARG A 4 24.25 20.37 1.07
CA ARG A 4 23.70 21.50 0.28
C ARG A 4 23.47 21.10 -1.18
N GLY A 5 24.40 20.39 -1.80
CA GLY A 5 24.21 19.88 -3.17
C GLY A 5 23.06 18.88 -3.26
N PHE A 6 22.89 18.03 -2.24
CA PHE A 6 21.76 17.11 -2.14
C PHE A 6 20.41 17.86 -2.02
N LEU A 7 20.33 18.89 -1.17
CA LEU A 7 19.14 19.71 -1.00
C LEU A 7 18.77 20.51 -2.25
N GLU A 8 19.77 20.99 -3.00
CA GLU A 8 19.56 21.72 -4.26
C GLU A 8 18.99 20.83 -5.36
N GLY A 9 19.31 19.54 -5.37
CA GLY A 9 18.78 18.54 -6.30
C GLY A 9 17.34 18.07 -5.99
N MET A 10 16.81 18.42 -4.80
CA MET A 10 15.46 18.00 -4.40
C MET A 10 14.35 18.82 -5.06
N PRO A 11 13.15 18.21 -5.31
CA PRO A 11 11.95 18.95 -5.71
C PRO A 11 11.60 20.07 -4.74
N ALA A 12 11.11 21.21 -5.26
CA ALA A 12 10.82 22.39 -4.46
C ALA A 12 9.87 22.10 -3.26
N GLY A 13 8.80 21.33 -3.49
CA GLY A 13 7.85 20.96 -2.43
C GLY A 13 8.48 20.12 -1.31
N MET A 14 9.49 19.30 -1.64
CA MET A 14 10.22 18.52 -0.65
C MET A 14 11.11 19.42 0.20
N ARG A 15 11.79 20.38 -0.42
CA ARG A 15 12.59 21.40 0.29
C ARG A 15 11.77 22.24 1.25
N GLU A 16 10.56 22.64 0.85
CA GLU A 16 9.63 23.37 1.72
C GLU A 16 9.19 22.55 2.92
N SER A 17 8.93 21.24 2.72
CA SER A 17 8.47 20.33 3.78
C SER A 17 9.52 20.04 4.84
N ILE A 18 10.81 20.20 4.52
CA ILE A 18 11.93 20.02 5.44
C ILE A 18 12.55 21.33 5.90
N ALA A 19 12.03 22.47 5.45
CA ALA A 19 12.48 23.78 5.88
C ALA A 19 12.27 23.96 7.39
N GLY A 20 13.34 24.32 8.11
CA GLY A 20 13.30 24.51 9.55
C GLY A 20 13.69 23.30 10.39
N TYR A 21 14.05 22.18 9.77
CA TYR A 21 14.69 21.04 10.43
C TYR A 21 16.22 21.17 10.38
N ASP A 22 16.89 20.66 11.42
CA ASP A 22 18.35 20.50 11.40
C ASP A 22 18.76 19.29 10.53
N GLU A 23 20.07 19.12 10.25
CA GLU A 23 20.56 18.05 9.38
C GLU A 23 20.16 16.64 9.85
N ALA A 24 20.18 16.38 11.16
CA ALA A 24 19.82 15.08 11.71
C ALA A 24 18.29 14.83 11.61
N GLN A 25 17.49 15.86 11.84
CA GLN A 25 16.04 15.81 11.70
C GLN A 25 15.63 15.63 10.23
N ILE A 26 16.32 16.26 9.27
CA ILE A 26 16.08 16.07 7.84
C ILE A 26 16.28 14.60 7.46
N VAL A 27 17.36 13.97 7.90
CA VAL A 27 17.60 12.54 7.63
C VAL A 27 16.46 11.67 8.17
N VAL A 28 16.00 11.93 9.40
CA VAL A 28 14.87 11.21 10.02
C VAL A 28 13.59 11.39 9.20
N VAL A 29 13.25 12.61 8.82
CA VAL A 29 12.03 12.90 8.04
C VAL A 29 12.10 12.26 6.66
N LEU A 30 13.23 12.37 5.96
CA LEU A 30 13.42 11.76 4.64
C LEU A 30 13.28 10.23 4.70
N ALA A 31 13.89 9.60 5.70
CA ALA A 31 13.85 8.15 5.86
C ALA A 31 12.45 7.65 6.28
N LEU A 32 11.91 8.19 7.38
CA LEU A 32 10.69 7.65 7.97
C LEU A 32 9.39 8.19 7.33
N VAL A 33 9.39 9.43 6.84
CA VAL A 33 8.16 9.99 6.27
C VAL A 33 8.09 9.75 4.76
N TYR A 34 9.18 9.99 4.03
CA TYR A 34 9.14 9.96 2.57
C TYR A 34 9.57 8.63 1.97
N PHE A 35 10.70 8.09 2.37
CA PHE A 35 11.22 6.85 1.77
C PHE A 35 10.31 5.63 2.06
N LEU A 36 9.76 5.53 3.27
CA LEU A 36 8.88 4.42 3.65
C LEU A 36 7.43 4.58 3.15
N ALA A 37 7.01 5.76 2.70
CA ALA A 37 5.65 5.99 2.24
C ALA A 37 5.20 5.05 1.11
N PRO A 38 5.91 4.91 -0.02
CA PRO A 38 5.49 3.98 -1.06
C PRO A 38 5.64 2.51 -0.63
N MET A 39 6.61 2.18 0.24
CA MET A 39 6.78 0.82 0.75
C MET A 39 5.60 0.36 1.61
N TYR A 40 4.96 1.28 2.33
CA TYR A 40 3.77 0.98 3.11
C TYR A 40 2.63 0.38 2.25
N LEU A 41 2.49 0.80 0.99
CA LEU A 41 1.45 0.31 0.09
C LEU A 41 1.60 -1.17 -0.30
N ILE A 42 2.77 -1.75 -0.10
CA ILE A 42 2.99 -3.19 -0.33
C ILE A 42 2.16 -4.02 0.66
N LEU A 43 1.99 -3.54 1.89
CA LEU A 43 1.27 -4.27 2.94
C LEU A 43 -0.20 -4.58 2.57
N PRO A 44 -1.08 -3.59 2.30
CA PRO A 44 -2.47 -3.86 1.93
C PRO A 44 -2.58 -4.65 0.62
N LEU A 45 -1.70 -4.38 -0.36
CA LEU A 45 -1.65 -5.09 -1.62
C LEU A 45 -1.41 -6.59 -1.42
N MET A 46 -0.35 -6.94 -0.69
CA MET A 46 0.04 -8.34 -0.48
C MET A 46 -1.00 -9.10 0.34
N VAL A 47 -1.54 -8.49 1.39
CA VAL A 47 -2.57 -9.13 2.23
C VAL A 47 -3.83 -9.41 1.41
N ALA A 48 -4.32 -8.43 0.64
CA ALA A 48 -5.48 -8.62 -0.23
C ALA A 48 -5.24 -9.73 -1.26
N SER A 49 -4.07 -9.73 -1.92
CA SER A 49 -3.70 -10.72 -2.93
C SER A 49 -3.61 -12.13 -2.36
N VAL A 50 -3.00 -12.33 -1.18
CA VAL A 50 -2.89 -13.65 -0.54
C VAL A 50 -4.27 -14.21 -0.22
N ILE A 51 -5.13 -13.42 0.43
CA ILE A 51 -6.47 -13.87 0.82
C ILE A 51 -7.33 -14.13 -0.43
N ALA A 52 -7.23 -13.28 -1.45
CA ALA A 52 -7.93 -13.48 -2.71
C ALA A 52 -7.48 -14.76 -3.43
N ALA A 53 -6.16 -15.01 -3.51
CA ALA A 53 -5.64 -16.23 -4.12
C ALA A 53 -6.15 -17.49 -3.41
N ASP A 54 -6.21 -17.49 -2.07
CA ASP A 54 -6.75 -18.62 -1.31
C ASP A 54 -8.26 -18.78 -1.50
N SER A 55 -9.01 -17.67 -1.48
CA SER A 55 -10.47 -17.69 -1.60
C SER A 55 -10.97 -18.09 -3.00
N PHE A 56 -10.17 -17.90 -4.04
CA PHE A 56 -10.56 -18.24 -5.42
C PHE A 56 -9.83 -19.47 -5.94
N ALA A 57 -8.51 -19.39 -6.14
CA ALA A 57 -7.74 -20.50 -6.69
C ALA A 57 -7.53 -21.62 -5.65
N GLY A 58 -7.33 -21.30 -4.38
CA GLY A 58 -7.17 -22.29 -3.31
C GLY A 58 -8.42 -23.12 -3.08
N GLU A 59 -9.62 -22.54 -3.15
CA GLU A 59 -10.86 -23.30 -3.06
C GLU A 59 -11.09 -24.18 -4.31
N LYS A 60 -10.72 -23.70 -5.50
CA LYS A 60 -10.74 -24.50 -6.71
C LYS A 60 -9.80 -25.70 -6.61
N GLU A 61 -8.56 -25.49 -6.15
CA GLU A 61 -7.57 -26.54 -5.91
C GLU A 61 -8.07 -27.60 -4.92
N ARG A 62 -8.69 -27.17 -3.82
CA ARG A 62 -9.26 -28.05 -2.79
C ARG A 62 -10.61 -28.68 -3.18
N LYS A 63 -11.18 -28.34 -4.34
CA LYS A 63 -12.51 -28.76 -4.82
C LYS A 63 -13.67 -28.38 -3.88
N THR A 64 -13.48 -27.38 -3.06
CA THR A 64 -14.50 -26.86 -2.13
C THR A 64 -15.44 -25.88 -2.80
N LEU A 65 -15.05 -25.30 -3.93
CA LEU A 65 -15.85 -24.37 -4.72
C LEU A 65 -17.16 -25.02 -5.20
N GLU A 66 -17.12 -26.30 -5.59
CA GLU A 66 -18.32 -27.03 -6.03
C GLU A 66 -19.39 -27.12 -4.93
N ALA A 67 -18.97 -27.35 -3.68
CA ALA A 67 -19.88 -27.40 -2.54
C ALA A 67 -20.60 -26.05 -2.30
N LEU A 68 -19.90 -24.93 -2.54
CA LEU A 68 -20.47 -23.58 -2.44
C LEU A 68 -21.52 -23.30 -3.52
N LEU A 69 -21.34 -23.83 -4.72
CA LEU A 69 -22.30 -23.66 -5.82
C LEU A 69 -23.63 -24.42 -5.62
N TYR A 70 -23.65 -25.40 -4.71
CA TYR A 70 -24.89 -26.08 -4.32
C TYR A 70 -25.69 -25.36 -3.21
N THR A 71 -25.15 -24.23 -2.69
CA THR A 71 -25.88 -23.41 -1.73
C THR A 71 -26.93 -22.54 -2.44
N PRO A 72 -28.03 -22.14 -1.78
CA PRO A 72 -29.08 -21.28 -2.38
C PRO A 72 -28.61 -19.79 -2.46
N THR A 73 -27.33 -19.54 -2.59
CA THR A 73 -26.72 -18.20 -2.65
C THR A 73 -26.51 -17.83 -4.12
N SER A 74 -26.80 -16.58 -4.51
CA SER A 74 -26.51 -16.12 -5.87
C SER A 74 -25.01 -16.01 -6.12
N ASP A 75 -24.57 -16.25 -7.34
CA ASP A 75 -23.14 -16.12 -7.75
C ASP A 75 -22.59 -14.73 -7.42
N ARG A 76 -23.43 -13.70 -7.57
CA ARG A 76 -23.07 -12.32 -7.25
C ARG A 76 -22.81 -12.15 -5.75
N ASP A 77 -23.69 -12.66 -4.89
CA ASP A 77 -23.54 -12.55 -3.45
C ASP A 77 -22.31 -13.32 -2.97
N LEU A 78 -22.04 -14.48 -3.57
CA LEU A 78 -20.85 -15.28 -3.30
C LEU A 78 -19.57 -14.51 -3.70
N LEU A 79 -19.57 -13.90 -4.89
CA LEU A 79 -18.44 -13.09 -5.34
C LEU A 79 -18.19 -11.90 -4.41
N VAL A 80 -19.25 -11.13 -4.09
CA VAL A 80 -19.14 -9.97 -3.21
C VAL A 80 -18.65 -10.39 -1.81
N ALA A 81 -19.18 -11.48 -1.25
CA ALA A 81 -18.74 -12.01 0.04
C ALA A 81 -17.24 -12.35 0.04
N LYS A 82 -16.75 -13.01 -1.03
CA LYS A 82 -15.32 -13.32 -1.19
C LYS A 82 -14.45 -12.08 -1.34
N MET A 83 -14.90 -11.11 -2.13
CA MET A 83 -14.19 -9.83 -2.27
C MET A 83 -14.10 -9.10 -0.92
N LEU A 84 -15.18 -9.03 -0.17
CA LEU A 84 -15.19 -8.40 1.15
C LEU A 84 -14.34 -9.17 2.16
N SER A 85 -14.33 -10.50 2.12
CA SER A 85 -13.49 -11.33 3.00
C SER A 85 -12.00 -11.12 2.78
N SER A 86 -11.58 -10.66 1.61
CA SER A 86 -10.20 -10.30 1.30
C SER A 86 -9.90 -8.83 1.59
N MET A 87 -10.82 -7.94 1.20
CA MET A 87 -10.65 -6.49 1.32
C MET A 87 -10.64 -6.01 2.77
N VAL A 88 -11.59 -6.47 3.58
CA VAL A 88 -11.74 -6.00 4.98
C VAL A 88 -10.52 -6.31 5.83
N PRO A 89 -9.97 -7.54 5.86
CA PRO A 89 -8.74 -7.81 6.60
C PRO A 89 -7.54 -7.05 6.07
N ALA A 90 -7.41 -6.90 4.74
CA ALA A 90 -6.29 -6.17 4.14
C ALA A 90 -6.26 -4.70 4.58
N VAL A 91 -7.40 -4.03 4.53
CA VAL A 91 -7.54 -2.64 4.99
C VAL A 91 -7.34 -2.54 6.51
N ALA A 92 -7.90 -3.46 7.29
CA ALA A 92 -7.73 -3.47 8.75
C ALA A 92 -6.26 -3.63 9.14
N ILE A 93 -5.53 -4.57 8.52
CA ILE A 93 -4.10 -4.78 8.76
C ILE A 93 -3.28 -3.56 8.33
N ALA A 94 -3.62 -2.92 7.20
CA ALA A 94 -2.98 -1.69 6.78
C ALA A 94 -3.15 -0.57 7.80
N TRP A 95 -4.35 -0.35 8.32
CA TRP A 95 -4.61 0.68 9.33
C TRP A 95 -3.96 0.38 10.67
N ILE A 96 -3.99 -0.87 11.12
CA ILE A 96 -3.26 -1.30 12.33
C ILE A 96 -1.75 -1.06 12.12
N GLY A 97 -1.20 -1.45 10.97
CA GLY A 97 0.19 -1.21 10.63
C GLY A 97 0.55 0.28 10.62
N PHE A 98 -0.32 1.14 10.07
CA PHE A 98 -0.16 2.59 10.10
C PHE A 98 -0.13 3.15 11.53
N LEU A 99 -1.03 2.71 12.41
CA LEU A 99 -1.06 3.14 13.80
C LEU A 99 0.18 2.69 14.57
N LEU A 100 0.58 1.43 14.41
CA LEU A 100 1.80 0.90 15.03
C LEU A 100 3.04 1.64 14.52
N TYR A 101 3.11 1.87 13.20
CA TYR A 101 4.20 2.64 12.60
C TYR A 101 4.24 4.07 13.14
N SER A 102 3.07 4.72 13.29
CA SER A 102 2.99 6.08 13.83
C SER A 102 3.56 6.18 15.25
N VAL A 103 3.24 5.22 16.10
CA VAL A 103 3.80 5.16 17.47
C VAL A 103 5.31 4.89 17.41
N THR A 104 5.72 3.87 16.66
CA THR A 104 7.13 3.43 16.61
C THR A 104 8.04 4.52 16.03
N ALA A 105 7.61 5.20 14.95
CA ALA A 105 8.39 6.28 14.34
C ALA A 105 8.62 7.45 15.31
N ASN A 106 7.60 7.86 16.04
CA ASN A 106 7.73 8.94 17.03
C ASN A 106 8.60 8.52 18.21
N VAL A 107 8.47 7.30 18.72
CA VAL A 107 9.29 6.79 19.83
C VAL A 107 10.75 6.66 19.41
N ALA A 108 11.01 6.05 18.25
CA ALA A 108 12.37 5.84 17.75
C ALA A 108 13.12 7.16 17.48
N ALA A 109 12.41 8.15 16.94
CA ALA A 109 13.00 9.44 16.58
C ALA A 109 12.92 10.49 17.71
N TRP A 110 12.39 10.15 18.89
CA TRP A 110 12.16 11.12 19.97
C TRP A 110 13.42 11.89 20.38
N GLY A 111 14.56 11.19 20.47
CA GLY A 111 15.84 11.80 20.84
C GLY A 111 16.32 12.87 19.86
N THR A 112 15.97 12.75 18.58
CA THR A 112 16.37 13.68 17.51
C THR A 112 15.31 14.76 17.28
N MET A 113 14.03 14.37 17.26
CA MET A 113 12.93 15.25 16.91
C MET A 113 12.43 16.09 18.09
N GLY A 114 12.49 15.58 19.33
CA GLY A 114 12.00 16.22 20.54
C GLY A 114 10.50 16.57 20.55
N ARG A 115 9.76 16.12 19.53
CA ARG A 115 8.32 16.37 19.35
C ARG A 115 7.67 15.26 18.53
N VAL A 116 6.35 15.17 18.60
CA VAL A 116 5.58 14.32 17.67
C VAL A 116 5.64 14.97 16.28
N PHE A 117 6.15 14.24 15.29
CA PHE A 117 6.32 14.72 13.91
C PHE A 117 5.52 13.87 12.90
N PHE A 118 5.06 12.71 13.32
CA PHE A 118 4.34 11.74 12.51
C PHE A 118 3.02 11.33 13.19
N PRO A 119 1.90 11.10 12.46
CA PRO A 119 1.76 11.20 11.01
C PRO A 119 1.58 12.63 10.51
N ASN A 120 1.96 12.90 9.28
CA ASN A 120 1.61 14.10 8.56
C ASN A 120 0.35 13.87 7.67
N LEU A 121 -0.20 14.94 7.10
CA LEU A 121 -1.41 14.88 6.28
C LEU A 121 -1.28 13.94 5.06
N MET A 122 -0.10 13.89 4.44
CA MET A 122 0.20 12.99 3.33
C MET A 122 0.02 11.52 3.73
N TRP A 123 0.49 11.11 4.90
CA TRP A 123 0.33 9.76 5.42
C TRP A 123 -1.11 9.41 5.82
N VAL A 124 -1.88 10.41 6.29
CA VAL A 124 -3.31 10.20 6.55
C VAL A 124 -4.04 9.88 5.24
N PHE A 125 -3.77 10.61 4.16
CA PHE A 125 -4.33 10.28 2.83
C PHE A 125 -3.81 8.95 2.30
N LEU A 126 -2.52 8.65 2.50
CA LEU A 126 -1.94 7.38 2.10
C LEU A 126 -2.65 6.20 2.77
N ALA A 127 -2.89 6.28 4.08
CA ALA A 127 -3.51 5.20 4.85
C ALA A 127 -5.03 5.08 4.62
N LEU A 128 -5.75 6.20 4.57
CA LEU A 128 -7.22 6.17 4.52
C LEU A 128 -7.77 6.15 3.10
N TRP A 129 -7.05 6.68 2.12
CA TRP A 129 -7.52 6.82 0.74
C TRP A 129 -6.81 5.89 -0.23
N VAL A 130 -5.48 5.84 -0.21
CA VAL A 130 -4.69 5.06 -1.17
C VAL A 130 -4.60 3.58 -0.76
N ALA A 131 -4.38 3.27 0.52
CA ALA A 131 -4.21 1.89 0.95
C ALA A 131 -5.44 1.00 0.65
N PRO A 132 -6.70 1.44 0.87
CA PRO A 132 -7.87 0.68 0.43
C PRO A 132 -7.93 0.48 -1.09
N ALA A 133 -7.60 1.51 -1.89
CA ALA A 133 -7.57 1.40 -3.34
C ALA A 133 -6.51 0.39 -3.81
N VAL A 134 -5.31 0.45 -3.25
CA VAL A 134 -4.24 -0.52 -3.56
C VAL A 134 -4.60 -1.95 -3.14
N ALA A 135 -5.33 -2.12 -2.02
CA ALA A 135 -5.89 -3.43 -1.65
C ALA A 135 -6.90 -3.92 -2.68
N GLY A 136 -7.78 -3.03 -3.18
CA GLY A 136 -8.72 -3.31 -4.27
C GLY A 136 -8.01 -3.76 -5.54
N LEU A 137 -6.96 -3.05 -5.94
CA LEU A 137 -6.14 -3.40 -7.10
C LEU A 137 -5.52 -4.81 -6.95
N GLY A 138 -4.91 -5.11 -5.80
CA GLY A 138 -4.34 -6.41 -5.51
C GLY A 138 -5.39 -7.52 -5.56
N LEU A 139 -6.54 -7.30 -4.94
CA LEU A 139 -7.69 -8.20 -5.00
C LEU A 139 -8.17 -8.41 -6.44
N GLY A 140 -8.46 -7.34 -7.17
CA GLY A 140 -9.02 -7.41 -8.53
C GLY A 140 -8.14 -8.17 -9.49
N ILE A 141 -6.83 -7.86 -9.52
CA ILE A 141 -5.87 -8.57 -10.39
C ILE A 141 -5.73 -10.03 -9.96
N THR A 142 -5.68 -10.33 -8.65
CA THR A 142 -5.58 -11.71 -8.19
C THR A 142 -6.84 -12.51 -8.53
N VAL A 143 -8.03 -11.95 -8.44
CA VAL A 143 -9.29 -12.59 -8.88
C VAL A 143 -9.25 -12.90 -10.37
N LEU A 144 -8.83 -11.93 -11.21
CA LEU A 144 -8.71 -12.12 -12.65
C LEU A 144 -7.73 -13.26 -13.01
N VAL A 145 -6.58 -13.28 -12.34
CA VAL A 145 -5.55 -14.30 -12.55
C VAL A 145 -6.04 -15.67 -12.06
N SER A 146 -6.74 -15.72 -10.93
CA SER A 146 -7.27 -16.96 -10.33
C SER A 146 -8.29 -17.67 -11.24
N SER A 147 -8.90 -16.95 -12.18
CA SER A 147 -9.77 -17.57 -13.18
C SER A 147 -9.03 -18.56 -14.09
N ARG A 148 -7.74 -18.31 -14.34
CA ARG A 148 -6.86 -19.13 -15.19
C ARG A 148 -5.95 -20.06 -14.39
N ALA A 149 -5.61 -19.67 -13.17
CA ALA A 149 -4.75 -20.45 -12.27
C ALA A 149 -5.46 -21.74 -11.79
N GLU A 150 -4.71 -22.81 -11.64
CA GLU A 150 -5.19 -24.08 -11.11
C GLU A 150 -4.91 -24.26 -9.63
N THR A 151 -3.87 -23.58 -9.12
CA THR A 151 -3.42 -23.65 -7.74
C THR A 151 -3.35 -22.29 -7.07
N PHE A 152 -3.42 -22.29 -5.73
CA PHE A 152 -3.18 -21.09 -4.92
C PHE A 152 -1.82 -20.45 -5.26
N GLN A 153 -0.76 -21.27 -5.34
CA GLN A 153 0.59 -20.78 -5.56
C GLN A 153 0.74 -20.10 -6.92
N GLU A 154 0.13 -20.65 -7.97
CA GLU A 154 0.13 -20.06 -9.30
C GLU A 154 -0.59 -18.70 -9.29
N ALA A 155 -1.79 -18.64 -8.72
CA ALA A 155 -2.55 -17.40 -8.60
C ALA A 155 -1.79 -16.33 -7.84
N TYR A 156 -1.16 -16.69 -6.72
CA TYR A 156 -0.38 -15.78 -5.90
C TYR A 156 0.87 -15.26 -6.62
N GLN A 157 1.62 -16.12 -7.32
CA GLN A 157 2.82 -15.73 -8.06
C GLN A 157 2.48 -14.79 -9.22
N LEU A 158 1.45 -15.13 -10.00
CA LEU A 158 1.01 -14.29 -11.12
C LEU A 158 0.39 -12.97 -10.62
N GLY A 159 -0.38 -13.01 -9.53
CA GLY A 159 -0.92 -11.82 -8.87
C GLY A 159 0.17 -10.92 -8.29
N GLY A 160 1.31 -11.49 -7.88
CA GLY A 160 2.44 -10.76 -7.32
C GLY A 160 3.08 -9.72 -8.27
N VAL A 161 2.85 -9.82 -9.58
CA VAL A 161 3.29 -8.83 -10.58
C VAL A 161 2.74 -7.43 -10.27
N VAL A 162 1.61 -7.34 -9.55
CA VAL A 162 1.00 -6.06 -9.11
C VAL A 162 1.91 -5.26 -8.18
N VAL A 163 2.89 -5.88 -7.56
CA VAL A 163 3.89 -5.18 -6.73
C VAL A 163 4.80 -4.29 -7.58
N LEU A 164 5.02 -4.60 -8.86
CA LEU A 164 5.95 -3.86 -9.73
C LEU A 164 5.63 -2.35 -9.84
N PRO A 165 4.40 -1.89 -10.05
CA PRO A 165 4.07 -0.48 -10.02
C PRO A 165 4.44 0.21 -8.70
N ILE A 166 4.23 -0.47 -7.56
CA ILE A 166 4.61 0.07 -6.25
C ILE A 166 6.14 0.16 -6.12
N LEU A 167 6.88 -0.84 -6.60
CA LEU A 167 8.34 -0.79 -6.61
C LEU A 167 8.86 0.36 -7.49
N LEU A 168 8.20 0.66 -8.61
CA LEU A 168 8.54 1.84 -9.42
C LEU A 168 8.32 3.15 -8.64
N LEU A 169 7.26 3.24 -7.82
CA LEU A 169 7.06 4.39 -6.93
C LEU A 169 8.17 4.49 -5.89
N VAL A 170 8.62 3.35 -5.31
CA VAL A 170 9.76 3.30 -4.37
C VAL A 170 11.03 3.81 -5.03
N VAL A 171 11.35 3.32 -6.23
CA VAL A 171 12.54 3.75 -6.98
C VAL A 171 12.44 5.22 -7.37
N GLY A 172 11.29 5.67 -7.85
CA GLY A 172 11.05 7.08 -8.20
C GLY A 172 11.21 8.02 -7.00
N GLN A 173 10.77 7.60 -5.83
CA GLN A 173 10.96 8.34 -4.57
C GLN A 173 12.43 8.33 -4.14
N ALA A 174 13.10 7.18 -4.19
CA ALA A 174 14.50 7.03 -3.77
C ALA A 174 15.47 7.83 -4.68
N THR A 175 15.16 7.93 -5.97
CA THR A 175 15.94 8.70 -6.93
C THR A 175 15.61 10.19 -6.96
N GLY A 176 14.61 10.63 -6.19
CA GLY A 176 14.15 12.03 -6.17
C GLY A 176 13.34 12.45 -7.42
N VAL A 177 13.05 11.53 -8.33
CA VAL A 177 12.20 11.81 -9.52
C VAL A 177 10.75 12.04 -9.11
N LEU A 178 10.29 11.32 -8.08
CA LEU A 178 8.97 11.49 -7.51
C LEU A 178 9.06 12.12 -6.11
N TYR A 179 8.11 12.97 -5.80
CA TYR A 179 7.94 13.51 -4.46
C TYR A 179 6.51 13.20 -3.97
N PHE A 180 6.40 12.41 -2.92
CA PHE A 180 5.12 12.06 -2.29
C PHE A 180 4.57 13.29 -1.56
N SER A 181 3.98 14.20 -2.33
CA SER A 181 3.18 15.31 -1.79
C SER A 181 1.76 14.83 -1.51
N SER A 182 1.03 15.57 -0.65
CA SER A 182 -0.38 15.25 -0.37
C SER A 182 -1.22 15.23 -1.65
N TRP A 183 -0.93 16.10 -2.63
CA TRP A 183 -1.61 16.15 -3.93
C TRP A 183 -1.29 14.93 -4.81
N LEU A 184 -0.03 14.49 -4.86
CA LEU A 184 0.34 13.28 -5.59
C LEU A 184 -0.35 12.06 -5.00
N VAL A 185 -0.39 11.95 -3.67
CA VAL A 185 -1.04 10.84 -2.95
C VAL A 185 -2.55 10.82 -3.23
N LEU A 186 -3.22 11.97 -3.22
CA LEU A 186 -4.62 12.06 -3.61
C LEU A 186 -4.86 11.65 -5.06
N ALA A 187 -4.01 12.09 -5.98
CA ALA A 187 -4.10 11.75 -7.40
C ALA A 187 -3.84 10.25 -7.65
N LEU A 188 -2.86 9.66 -6.97
CA LEU A 188 -2.59 8.22 -7.02
C LEU A 188 -3.78 7.40 -6.50
N GLY A 189 -4.37 7.80 -5.39
CA GLY A 189 -5.56 7.14 -4.87
C GLY A 189 -6.73 7.22 -5.83
N LEU A 190 -6.98 8.40 -6.43
CA LEU A 190 -8.02 8.57 -7.44
C LEU A 190 -7.75 7.66 -8.66
N PHE A 191 -6.51 7.60 -9.13
CA PHE A 191 -6.12 6.73 -10.23
C PHE A 191 -6.42 5.25 -9.91
N PHE A 192 -6.02 4.76 -8.75
CA PHE A 192 -6.28 3.37 -8.36
C PHE A 192 -7.77 3.09 -8.20
N TRP A 193 -8.56 4.00 -7.61
CA TRP A 193 -10.02 3.85 -7.52
C TRP A 193 -10.71 3.81 -8.89
N ILE A 194 -10.20 4.56 -9.88
CA ILE A 194 -10.72 4.49 -11.26
C ILE A 194 -10.37 3.14 -11.91
N VAL A 195 -9.19 2.59 -11.61
CA VAL A 195 -8.79 1.28 -12.13
C VAL A 195 -9.60 0.15 -11.50
N ASP A 196 -10.00 0.29 -10.24
CA ASP A 196 -10.80 -0.69 -9.49
C ASP A 196 -12.29 -0.68 -9.87
N ALA A 197 -12.79 0.41 -10.50
CA ALA A 197 -14.20 0.59 -10.86
C ALA A 197 -14.61 -0.16 -12.12
#